data_925722f7c27af9f6829ee73e84976ef1
#
_entry.id   925722f7c27af9f6829ee73e84976ef1
#
_cell.length_a   1.000
_cell.length_b   1.000
_cell.length_c   1.000
_cell.angle_alpha   90.00
_cell.angle_beta   90.00
_cell.angle_gamma   90.00
#
_symmetry.space_group_name_H-M   'P 1'
#
loop_
_entity.id
_entity.type
_entity.pdbx_description
1 polymer ?
#
loop_
_entity_poly.entity_id
_entity_poly.type
_entity_poly.pdbx_seq_one_letter_code
_entity_poly.pdbx_strand_id
1 'polypeptide(L)'
;GGPGAVFWMWLMAIVGAASAFIESTLAQIWKVRGKEGEFRGGPAYYIEKALGHRWLGILFAVLLILCYAFGFNGLQAYNACSALEYYVPDYNENGLAMIAGLLLVLMTATVIFGGQKRISVITSIVVPVMALAYIAIALWTTISNIAWLPAAFAVLFESAFDFESIFGGFAGSVIMLGIKRGLYSNEAGMGSAPNAAATASVSHPVKQGLVQSLSVYIDTILICTCSAIMVLIFYVQDPAVAVGLNGMPLVQMAVNNSVGVAGIHFITFAIFAFAYSSLIGNYFYAESNFRFIFPESKRGLFAFRIACLVAILYGAVNSFDLAWNLADIFMGFMAIVNLIAILLLGKWALLALDDYSEQKSKGLDPVFLASSIPGLPKTDCWHEEHLKDFGSGPMKEYLEESVDMDFAGLK
;
A
#
# COMPACT_ATOMS: atom_id res chain seq x y z
N GLY A 1 17.58 5.10 -8.60
CA GLY A 1 17.52 3.89 -9.43
C GLY A 1 17.77 4.17 -10.91
N GLY A 2 17.89 5.44 -11.33
CA GLY A 2 18.02 5.81 -12.72
C GLY A 2 16.71 5.68 -13.53
N PRO A 3 16.69 6.17 -14.78
CA PRO A 3 15.51 6.18 -15.64
C PRO A 3 14.88 4.80 -15.87
N GLY A 4 15.71 3.77 -16.07
CA GLY A 4 15.27 2.41 -16.39
C GLY A 4 14.52 1.69 -15.25
N ALA A 5 14.68 2.10 -14.00
CA ALA A 5 13.95 1.53 -12.87
C ALA A 5 12.42 1.68 -13.01
N VAL A 6 11.96 2.70 -13.73
CA VAL A 6 10.53 2.94 -14.00
C VAL A 6 9.91 1.79 -14.81
N PHE A 7 10.62 1.27 -15.82
CA PHE A 7 10.14 0.12 -16.60
C PHE A 7 9.92 -1.11 -15.71
N TRP A 8 10.89 -1.42 -14.87
CA TRP A 8 10.82 -2.58 -13.96
C TRP A 8 9.76 -2.40 -12.88
N MET A 9 9.52 -1.16 -12.45
CA MET A 9 8.41 -0.81 -11.56
C MET A 9 7.04 -1.08 -12.24
N TRP A 10 6.87 -0.75 -13.52
CA TRP A 10 5.64 -1.06 -14.26
C TRP A 10 5.42 -2.57 -14.40
N LEU A 11 6.48 -3.31 -14.73
CA LEU A 11 6.40 -4.76 -14.82
C LEU A 11 6.02 -5.38 -13.48
N MET A 12 6.62 -4.87 -12.37
CA MET A 12 6.27 -5.28 -11.02
C MET A 12 4.80 -4.99 -10.69
N ALA A 13 4.24 -3.87 -11.14
CA ALA A 13 2.83 -3.55 -10.92
C ALA A 13 1.89 -4.54 -11.63
N ILE A 14 2.20 -4.92 -12.88
CA ILE A 14 1.40 -5.89 -13.64
C ILE A 14 1.37 -7.25 -12.94
N VAL A 15 2.53 -7.75 -12.52
CA VAL A 15 2.63 -9.02 -11.79
C VAL A 15 2.05 -8.89 -10.38
N GLY A 16 2.33 -7.77 -9.72
CA GLY A 16 1.88 -7.48 -8.36
C GLY A 16 0.36 -7.40 -8.23
N ALA A 17 -0.35 -6.94 -9.25
CA ALA A 17 -1.81 -6.86 -9.24
C ALA A 17 -2.47 -8.23 -8.97
N ALA A 18 -1.90 -9.33 -9.49
CA ALA A 18 -2.36 -10.68 -9.19
C ALA A 18 -2.10 -11.06 -7.71
N SER A 19 -0.94 -10.70 -7.18
CA SER A 19 -0.63 -10.91 -5.75
C SER A 19 -1.57 -10.13 -4.85
N ALA A 20 -1.85 -8.85 -5.16
CA ALA A 20 -2.78 -8.00 -4.43
C ALA A 20 -4.21 -8.57 -4.43
N PHE A 21 -4.64 -9.13 -5.57
CA PHE A 21 -5.91 -9.83 -5.67
C PHE A 21 -5.98 -11.02 -4.71
N ILE A 22 -4.98 -11.90 -4.76
CA ILE A 22 -4.95 -13.11 -3.96
C ILE A 22 -4.92 -12.77 -2.47
N GLU A 23 -3.95 -11.97 -2.02
CA GLU A 23 -3.76 -11.66 -0.60
C GLU A 23 -4.97 -10.94 0.01
N SER A 24 -5.62 -10.04 -0.74
CA SER A 24 -6.78 -9.30 -0.26
C SER A 24 -8.05 -10.15 -0.23
N THR A 25 -8.21 -11.07 -1.18
CA THR A 25 -9.28 -12.08 -1.17
C THR A 25 -9.10 -13.02 0.03
N LEU A 26 -7.89 -13.54 0.27
CA LEU A 26 -7.59 -14.37 1.43
C LEU A 26 -7.85 -13.64 2.76
N ALA A 27 -7.48 -12.36 2.86
CA ALA A 27 -7.72 -11.56 4.04
C ALA A 27 -9.21 -11.36 4.32
N GLN A 28 -10.03 -11.26 3.30
CA GLN A 28 -11.48 -11.21 3.42
C GLN A 28 -12.08 -12.56 3.80
N ILE A 29 -11.57 -13.68 3.25
CA ILE A 29 -12.05 -15.04 3.60
C ILE A 29 -11.84 -15.31 5.09
N TRP A 30 -10.66 -15.01 5.65
CA TRP A 30 -10.30 -15.27 7.04
C TRP A 30 -10.32 -14.05 7.96
N LYS A 31 -11.12 -13.05 7.61
CA LYS A 31 -11.36 -11.92 8.52
C LYS A 31 -12.10 -12.36 9.78
N VAL A 32 -11.92 -11.61 10.84
CA VAL A 32 -12.58 -11.80 12.13
C VAL A 32 -13.40 -10.56 12.50
N ARG A 33 -14.48 -10.76 13.26
CA ARG A 33 -15.25 -9.65 13.81
C ARG A 33 -14.67 -9.25 15.17
N GLY A 34 -14.31 -7.98 15.31
CA GLY A 34 -13.87 -7.40 16.58
C GLY A 34 -15.01 -7.11 17.53
N LYS A 35 -14.68 -6.74 18.78
CA LYS A 35 -15.68 -6.50 19.86
C LYS A 35 -16.63 -5.33 19.56
N GLU A 36 -16.20 -4.36 18.80
CA GLU A 36 -16.98 -3.16 18.43
C GLU A 36 -17.70 -3.33 17.08
N GLY A 37 -17.72 -4.55 16.54
CA GLY A 37 -18.36 -4.87 15.26
C GLY A 37 -17.51 -4.60 14.02
N GLU A 38 -16.31 -4.03 14.18
CA GLU A 38 -15.35 -3.86 13.11
C GLU A 38 -14.78 -5.20 12.63
N PHE A 39 -14.38 -5.25 11.35
CA PHE A 39 -13.64 -6.39 10.83
C PHE A 39 -12.13 -6.18 10.95
N ARG A 40 -11.40 -7.26 11.18
CA ARG A 40 -9.93 -7.34 11.19
C ARG A 40 -9.48 -8.55 10.41
N GLY A 41 -8.32 -8.47 9.78
CA GLY A 41 -7.74 -9.56 9.02
C GLY A 41 -6.37 -9.18 8.49
N GLY A 42 -5.89 -9.94 7.53
CA GLY A 42 -4.59 -9.79 6.91
C GLY A 42 -3.76 -11.06 7.04
N PRO A 43 -2.47 -11.03 6.63
CA PRO A 43 -1.64 -12.24 6.57
C PRO A 43 -1.51 -12.99 7.90
N ALA A 44 -1.35 -12.28 9.02
CA ALA A 44 -1.26 -12.93 10.32
C ALA A 44 -2.48 -13.84 10.59
N TYR A 45 -3.67 -13.38 10.20
CA TYR A 45 -4.93 -14.09 10.41
C TYR A 45 -5.08 -15.29 9.46
N TYR A 46 -4.84 -15.13 8.14
CA TYR A 46 -4.99 -16.27 7.25
C TYR A 46 -3.86 -17.29 7.40
N ILE A 47 -2.65 -16.90 7.80
CA ILE A 47 -1.57 -17.83 8.16
C ILE A 47 -1.98 -18.67 9.39
N GLU A 48 -2.51 -18.04 10.44
CA GLU A 48 -2.96 -18.75 11.63
C GLU A 48 -4.12 -19.69 11.31
N LYS A 49 -5.16 -19.19 10.63
CA LYS A 49 -6.42 -19.91 10.44
C LYS A 49 -6.38 -20.97 9.33
N ALA A 50 -5.76 -20.65 8.21
CA ALA A 50 -5.73 -21.55 7.06
C ALA A 50 -4.56 -22.53 7.09
N LEU A 51 -3.36 -22.10 7.56
CA LEU A 51 -2.18 -22.96 7.69
C LEU A 51 -2.06 -23.62 9.08
N GLY A 52 -2.83 -23.14 10.08
CA GLY A 52 -2.77 -23.67 11.45
C GLY A 52 -1.52 -23.26 12.25
N HIS A 53 -0.72 -22.32 11.76
CA HIS A 53 0.57 -21.96 12.34
C HIS A 53 0.57 -20.54 12.96
N ARG A 54 0.04 -20.41 14.18
CA ARG A 54 -0.01 -19.14 14.91
C ARG A 54 1.37 -18.47 15.05
N TRP A 55 2.44 -19.25 15.31
CA TRP A 55 3.79 -18.69 15.44
C TRP A 55 4.26 -17.97 14.18
N LEU A 56 3.91 -18.49 12.99
CA LEU A 56 4.22 -17.86 11.70
C LEU A 56 3.39 -16.59 11.48
N GLY A 57 2.12 -16.58 11.93
CA GLY A 57 1.30 -15.37 11.96
C GLY A 57 1.90 -14.30 12.88
N ILE A 58 2.42 -14.69 14.06
CA ILE A 58 3.13 -13.77 14.97
C ILE A 58 4.42 -13.24 14.33
N LEU A 59 5.21 -14.10 13.67
CA LEU A 59 6.41 -13.67 12.94
C LEU A 59 6.08 -12.61 11.89
N PHE A 60 5.06 -12.86 11.06
CA PHE A 60 4.60 -11.87 10.08
C PHE A 60 4.16 -10.56 10.75
N ALA A 61 3.37 -10.64 11.81
CA ALA A 61 2.88 -9.46 12.54
C ALA A 61 4.02 -8.62 13.12
N VAL A 62 5.08 -9.25 13.66
CA VAL A 62 6.28 -8.56 14.17
C VAL A 62 7.02 -7.88 13.02
N LEU A 63 7.25 -8.57 11.89
CA LEU A 63 7.91 -8.01 10.72
C LEU A 63 7.13 -6.82 10.16
N LEU A 64 5.79 -6.91 10.08
CA LEU A 64 4.94 -5.81 9.65
C LEU A 64 5.04 -4.62 10.61
N ILE A 65 5.02 -4.84 11.92
CA ILE A 65 5.19 -3.77 12.91
C ILE A 65 6.55 -3.09 12.72
N LEU A 66 7.63 -3.84 12.56
CA LEU A 66 8.97 -3.27 12.33
C LEU A 66 9.02 -2.47 11.02
N CYS A 67 8.41 -2.98 9.95
CA CYS A 67 8.35 -2.31 8.67
C CYS A 67 7.55 -1.00 8.73
N TYR A 68 6.31 -1.07 9.21
CA TYR A 68 5.35 0.04 9.10
C TYR A 68 5.44 1.04 10.25
N ALA A 69 5.55 0.56 11.51
CA ALA A 69 5.64 1.46 12.66
C ALA A 69 6.98 2.21 12.74
N PHE A 70 8.08 1.59 12.28
CA PHE A 70 9.41 2.16 12.39
C PHE A 70 10.00 2.51 11.01
N GLY A 71 10.15 1.54 10.09
CA GLY A 71 10.78 1.76 8.80
C GLY A 71 10.02 2.78 7.95
N PHE A 72 8.79 2.47 7.58
CA PHE A 72 8.00 3.33 6.69
C PHE A 72 7.55 4.62 7.34
N ASN A 73 7.20 4.62 8.64
CA ASN A 73 6.89 5.86 9.35
C ASN A 73 8.10 6.79 9.41
N GLY A 74 9.30 6.25 9.67
CA GLY A 74 10.52 7.03 9.63
C GLY A 74 10.79 7.61 8.25
N LEU A 75 10.62 6.79 7.20
CA LEU A 75 10.82 7.21 5.82
C LEU A 75 9.82 8.30 5.38
N GLN A 76 8.54 8.16 5.73
CA GLN A 76 7.53 9.17 5.40
C GLN A 76 7.78 10.50 6.12
N ALA A 77 8.20 10.45 7.39
CA ALA A 77 8.58 11.64 8.14
C ALA A 77 9.80 12.32 7.52
N TYR A 78 10.82 11.55 7.12
CA TYR A 78 11.97 12.05 6.36
C TYR A 78 11.54 12.74 5.07
N ASN A 79 10.73 12.07 4.22
CA ASN A 79 10.28 12.61 2.93
C ASN A 79 9.50 13.92 3.09
N ALA A 80 8.65 14.02 4.11
CA ALA A 80 7.92 15.27 4.38
C ALA A 80 8.87 16.41 4.78
N CYS A 81 9.86 16.12 5.62
CA CYS A 81 10.83 17.13 6.08
C CYS A 81 11.83 17.52 4.98
N SER A 82 12.26 16.57 4.13
CA SER A 82 13.22 16.85 3.05
C SER A 82 12.68 17.83 1.99
N ALA A 83 11.37 17.99 1.86
CA ALA A 83 10.77 18.99 1.01
C ALA A 83 11.05 20.43 1.48
N LEU A 84 11.51 20.62 2.73
CA LEU A 84 11.90 21.92 3.28
C LEU A 84 13.31 22.35 2.84
N GLU A 85 14.13 21.44 2.33
CA GLU A 85 15.50 21.71 1.89
C GLU A 85 15.57 22.82 0.83
N TYR A 86 14.57 22.90 -0.04
CA TYR A 86 14.45 23.99 -1.02
C TYR A 86 14.37 25.39 -0.37
N TYR A 87 13.68 25.50 0.77
CA TYR A 87 13.47 26.79 1.44
C TYR A 87 14.61 27.15 2.38
N VAL A 88 15.19 26.14 3.01
CA VAL A 88 16.24 26.29 4.01
C VAL A 88 17.30 25.23 3.74
N PRO A 89 18.38 25.56 3.01
CA PRO A 89 19.56 24.71 2.93
C PRO A 89 20.00 24.36 4.36
N ASP A 90 20.49 23.16 4.58
CA ASP A 90 20.92 22.67 5.89
C ASP A 90 19.80 22.59 6.96
N TYR A 91 18.53 22.39 6.50
CA TYR A 91 17.35 22.31 7.37
C TYR A 91 17.50 21.28 8.52
N ASN A 92 18.36 20.28 8.38
CA ASN A 92 18.67 19.29 9.40
C ASN A 92 19.57 19.86 10.52
N GLU A 93 20.50 20.74 10.16
CA GLU A 93 21.49 21.28 11.10
C GLU A 93 20.95 22.42 11.95
N ASN A 94 20.04 23.23 11.39
CA ASN A 94 19.45 24.39 12.08
C ASN A 94 18.21 24.05 12.94
N GLY A 95 17.88 22.76 13.10
CA GLY A 95 16.77 22.31 13.94
C GLY A 95 15.38 22.38 13.29
N LEU A 96 15.26 22.81 12.03
CA LEU A 96 13.96 22.89 11.33
C LEU A 96 13.35 21.50 11.11
N ALA A 97 14.17 20.49 10.83
CA ALA A 97 13.71 19.09 10.75
C ALA A 97 13.08 18.61 12.06
N MET A 98 13.64 18.98 13.21
CA MET A 98 13.08 18.67 14.51
C MET A 98 11.72 19.35 14.72
N ILE A 99 11.59 20.62 14.36
CA ILE A 99 10.32 21.37 14.47
C ILE A 99 9.26 20.77 13.57
N ALA A 100 9.58 20.47 12.32
CA ALA A 100 8.67 19.84 11.36
C ALA A 100 8.27 18.42 11.82
N GLY A 101 9.23 17.64 12.33
CA GLY A 101 8.98 16.34 12.92
C GLY A 101 8.05 16.38 14.13
N LEU A 102 8.23 17.34 15.04
CA LEU A 102 7.34 17.56 16.17
C LEU A 102 5.92 17.92 15.71
N LEU A 103 5.77 18.75 14.67
CA LEU A 103 4.47 19.07 14.09
C LEU A 103 3.78 17.82 13.53
N LEU A 104 4.51 16.98 12.76
CA LEU A 104 4.02 15.70 12.26
C LEU A 104 3.58 14.77 13.40
N VAL A 105 4.40 14.66 14.45
CA VAL A 105 4.08 13.87 15.65
C VAL A 105 2.79 14.37 16.29
N LEU A 106 2.65 15.68 16.50
CA LEU A 106 1.46 16.26 17.12
C LEU A 106 0.20 16.00 16.28
N MET A 107 0.28 16.24 14.97
CA MET A 107 -0.83 15.97 14.05
C MET A 107 -1.21 14.49 14.05
N THR A 108 -0.22 13.59 13.96
CA THR A 108 -0.45 12.13 13.95
C THR A 108 -1.03 11.67 15.29
N ALA A 109 -0.55 12.20 16.41
CA ALA A 109 -1.08 11.88 17.75
C ALA A 109 -2.57 12.19 17.86
N THR A 110 -3.05 13.33 17.34
CA THR A 110 -4.49 13.69 17.39
C THR A 110 -5.38 12.66 16.69
N VAL A 111 -4.86 12.02 15.66
CA VAL A 111 -5.60 10.98 14.90
C VAL A 111 -5.47 9.62 15.56
N ILE A 112 -4.26 9.21 15.93
CA ILE A 112 -3.98 7.91 16.57
C ILE A 112 -4.79 7.74 17.86
N PHE A 113 -4.87 8.77 18.70
CA PHE A 113 -5.66 8.75 19.92
C PHE A 113 -7.15 9.02 19.69
N GLY A 114 -7.52 9.50 18.49
CA GLY A 114 -8.92 9.76 18.10
C GLY A 114 -9.69 8.53 17.59
N GLY A 115 -9.01 7.42 17.36
CA GLY A 115 -9.60 6.14 16.95
C GLY A 115 -9.79 5.97 15.42
N GLN A 116 -10.16 4.75 15.04
CA GLN A 116 -10.19 4.27 13.65
C GLN A 116 -11.12 5.08 12.72
N LYS A 117 -12.25 5.60 13.22
CA LYS A 117 -13.15 6.44 12.41
C LYS A 117 -12.49 7.72 11.90
N ARG A 118 -11.64 8.37 12.72
CA ARG A 118 -10.90 9.57 12.29
C ARG A 118 -9.88 9.26 11.20
N ILE A 119 -9.20 8.13 11.31
CA ILE A 119 -8.27 7.64 10.30
C ILE A 119 -8.97 7.57 8.95
N SER A 120 -10.06 6.82 8.86
CA SER A 120 -10.83 6.61 7.63
C SER A 120 -11.34 7.92 7.01
N VAL A 121 -11.91 8.83 7.80
CA VAL A 121 -12.46 10.09 7.29
C VAL A 121 -11.38 10.99 6.70
N ILE A 122 -10.25 11.15 7.38
CA ILE A 122 -9.17 12.02 6.90
C ILE A 122 -8.57 11.48 5.60
N THR A 123 -8.24 10.19 5.55
CA THR A 123 -7.62 9.60 4.38
C THR A 123 -8.56 9.57 3.17
N SER A 124 -9.86 9.33 3.37
CA SER A 124 -10.84 9.28 2.28
C SER A 124 -11.09 10.63 1.58
N ILE A 125 -10.76 11.74 2.22
CA ILE A 125 -10.94 13.09 1.63
C ILE A 125 -9.61 13.62 1.10
N VAL A 126 -8.55 13.58 1.93
CA VAL A 126 -7.26 14.20 1.60
C VAL A 126 -6.62 13.52 0.39
N VAL A 127 -6.59 12.19 0.38
CA VAL A 127 -5.86 11.44 -0.67
C VAL A 127 -6.44 11.66 -2.07
N PRO A 128 -7.76 11.51 -2.33
CA PRO A 128 -8.30 11.74 -3.67
C PRO A 128 -8.11 13.17 -4.18
N VAL A 129 -8.31 14.16 -3.32
CA VAL A 129 -8.14 15.58 -3.70
C VAL A 129 -6.70 15.86 -4.11
N MET A 130 -5.73 15.41 -3.31
CA MET A 130 -4.32 15.60 -3.60
C MET A 130 -3.86 14.82 -4.83
N ALA A 131 -4.34 13.58 -5.01
CA ALA A 131 -4.03 12.75 -6.17
C ALA A 131 -4.53 13.42 -7.48
N LEU A 132 -5.76 13.91 -7.49
CA LEU A 132 -6.30 14.61 -8.66
C LEU A 132 -5.52 15.89 -8.98
N ALA A 133 -5.18 16.70 -7.98
CA ALA A 133 -4.37 17.90 -8.17
C ALA A 133 -2.96 17.55 -8.67
N TYR A 134 -2.34 16.49 -8.14
CA TYR A 134 -1.05 16.01 -8.57
C TYR A 134 -1.06 15.52 -10.03
N ILE A 135 -2.05 14.73 -10.41
CA ILE A 135 -2.25 14.28 -11.80
C ILE A 135 -2.45 15.47 -12.73
N ALA A 136 -3.21 16.49 -12.34
CA ALA A 136 -3.42 17.68 -13.16
C ALA A 136 -2.10 18.42 -13.44
N ILE A 137 -1.23 18.57 -12.44
CA ILE A 137 0.10 19.18 -12.62
C ILE A 137 0.99 18.30 -13.50
N ALA A 138 0.97 16.99 -13.31
CA ALA A 138 1.75 16.08 -14.14
C ALA A 138 1.31 16.10 -15.60
N LEU A 139 0.00 16.16 -15.87
CA LEU A 139 -0.54 16.32 -17.22
C LEU A 139 -0.14 17.67 -17.82
N TRP A 140 -0.24 18.74 -17.06
CA TRP A 140 0.22 20.06 -17.50
C TRP A 140 1.69 20.05 -17.87
N THR A 141 2.56 19.51 -17.02
CA THR A 141 4.00 19.39 -17.27
C THR A 141 4.27 18.57 -18.52
N THR A 142 3.58 17.45 -18.71
CA THR A 142 3.74 16.57 -19.86
C THR A 142 3.29 17.27 -21.15
N ILE A 143 2.13 17.90 -21.17
CA ILE A 143 1.58 18.57 -22.34
C ILE A 143 2.45 19.77 -22.72
N SER A 144 2.88 20.57 -21.74
CA SER A 144 3.75 21.75 -21.98
C SER A 144 5.12 21.37 -22.51
N ASN A 145 5.57 20.15 -22.31
CA ASN A 145 6.88 19.63 -22.70
C ASN A 145 6.77 18.41 -23.63
N ILE A 146 5.69 18.31 -24.40
CA ILE A 146 5.38 17.12 -25.23
C ILE A 146 6.50 16.78 -26.23
N ALA A 147 7.25 17.79 -26.69
CA ALA A 147 8.37 17.60 -27.61
C ALA A 147 9.53 16.78 -26.99
N TRP A 148 9.69 16.79 -25.67
CA TRP A 148 10.73 16.05 -24.96
C TRP A 148 10.31 14.63 -24.57
N LEU A 149 9.03 14.32 -24.69
CA LEU A 149 8.48 13.03 -24.28
C LEU A 149 9.11 11.84 -25.02
N PRO A 150 9.34 11.87 -26.35
CA PRO A 150 10.03 10.77 -27.05
C PRO A 150 11.45 10.53 -26.53
N ALA A 151 12.22 11.59 -26.24
CA ALA A 151 13.56 11.48 -25.69
C ALA A 151 13.54 10.93 -24.25
N ALA A 152 12.56 11.32 -23.42
CA ALA A 152 12.38 10.77 -22.08
C ALA A 152 12.10 9.27 -22.11
N PHE A 153 11.25 8.79 -23.01
CA PHE A 153 11.02 7.36 -23.22
C PHE A 153 12.24 6.64 -23.77
N ALA A 154 13.00 7.23 -24.70
CA ALA A 154 14.23 6.63 -25.21
C ALA A 154 15.22 6.37 -24.08
N VAL A 155 15.51 7.38 -23.24
CA VAL A 155 16.41 7.23 -22.09
C VAL A 155 15.90 6.18 -21.09
N LEU A 156 14.58 6.13 -20.87
CA LEU A 156 13.96 5.14 -20.00
C LEU A 156 14.25 3.72 -20.49
N PHE A 157 13.95 3.44 -21.77
CA PHE A 157 14.13 2.08 -22.33
C PHE A 157 15.62 1.72 -22.53
N GLU A 158 16.46 2.63 -22.96
CA GLU A 158 17.91 2.42 -23.04
C GLU A 158 18.48 2.04 -21.68
N SER A 159 18.14 2.78 -20.63
CA SER A 159 18.58 2.50 -19.27
C SER A 159 17.97 1.22 -18.69
N ALA A 160 16.75 0.85 -19.07
CA ALA A 160 16.08 -0.37 -18.56
C ALA A 160 16.76 -1.66 -19.06
N PHE A 161 17.37 -1.64 -20.24
CA PHE A 161 18.00 -2.77 -20.90
C PHE A 161 19.52 -2.61 -21.07
N ASP A 162 20.14 -1.72 -20.32
CA ASP A 162 21.59 -1.62 -20.21
C ASP A 162 22.16 -2.80 -19.43
N PHE A 163 22.53 -3.86 -20.15
CA PHE A 163 23.01 -5.11 -19.59
C PHE A 163 24.35 -4.96 -18.84
N GLU A 164 25.19 -4.00 -19.17
CA GLU A 164 26.43 -3.75 -18.42
C GLU A 164 26.13 -3.24 -17.00
N SER A 165 25.19 -2.33 -16.88
CA SER A 165 24.70 -1.84 -15.57
C SER A 165 23.93 -2.91 -14.79
N ILE A 166 23.20 -3.79 -15.49
CA ILE A 166 22.41 -4.88 -14.87
C ILE A 166 23.32 -5.94 -14.24
N PHE A 167 24.38 -6.36 -14.94
CA PHE A 167 25.26 -7.42 -14.48
C PHE A 167 26.45 -6.93 -13.65
N GLY A 168 26.77 -5.64 -13.67
CA GLY A 168 27.88 -5.04 -12.92
C GLY A 168 27.70 -4.99 -11.39
N GLY A 169 26.49 -5.21 -10.87
CA GLY A 169 26.23 -5.27 -9.43
C GLY A 169 24.78 -5.64 -9.12
N PHE A 170 24.52 -6.88 -8.74
CA PHE A 170 23.17 -7.42 -8.54
C PHE A 170 22.33 -6.62 -7.53
N ALA A 171 22.92 -6.17 -6.43
CA ALA A 171 22.19 -5.45 -5.39
C ALA A 171 21.82 -4.00 -5.77
N GLY A 172 22.58 -3.38 -6.68
CA GLY A 172 22.36 -2.00 -7.16
C GLY A 172 21.76 -1.91 -8.55
N SER A 173 21.36 -3.06 -9.16
CA SER A 173 20.88 -3.07 -10.53
C SER A 173 19.57 -2.28 -10.66
N VAL A 174 19.36 -1.71 -11.84
CA VAL A 174 18.13 -0.99 -12.24
C VAL A 174 16.88 -1.88 -12.03
N ILE A 175 17.02 -3.19 -12.27
CA ILE A 175 15.97 -4.19 -12.05
C ILE A 175 15.59 -4.26 -10.57
N MET A 176 16.57 -4.46 -9.70
CA MET A 176 16.33 -4.60 -8.26
C MET A 176 15.70 -3.34 -7.68
N LEU A 177 16.19 -2.16 -8.09
CA LEU A 177 15.65 -0.88 -7.63
C LEU A 177 14.23 -0.66 -8.16
N GLY A 178 13.94 -1.01 -9.41
CA GLY A 178 12.59 -0.95 -9.97
C GLY A 178 11.60 -1.85 -9.22
N ILE A 179 12.01 -3.10 -8.92
CA ILE A 179 11.20 -4.03 -8.12
C ILE A 179 10.96 -3.49 -6.71
N LYS A 180 12.01 -3.03 -6.01
CA LYS A 180 11.89 -2.47 -4.66
C LYS A 180 10.95 -1.25 -4.62
N ARG A 181 11.10 -0.33 -5.58
CA ARG A 181 10.25 0.88 -5.65
C ARG A 181 8.81 0.54 -6.03
N GLY A 182 8.60 -0.46 -6.90
CA GLY A 182 7.27 -1.00 -7.21
C GLY A 182 6.60 -1.58 -5.98
N LEU A 183 7.27 -2.48 -5.27
CA LEU A 183 6.78 -3.06 -4.01
C LEU A 183 6.47 -2.00 -2.96
N TYR A 184 7.35 -1.01 -2.80
CA TYR A 184 7.13 0.09 -1.86
C TYR A 184 5.88 0.92 -2.21
N SER A 185 5.64 1.17 -3.51
CA SER A 185 4.53 2.00 -3.98
C SER A 185 3.19 1.33 -3.82
N ASN A 186 3.02 0.14 -4.41
CA ASN A 186 1.72 -0.53 -4.50
C ASN A 186 1.46 -1.58 -3.41
N GLU A 187 2.47 -1.92 -2.62
CA GLU A 187 2.43 -2.88 -1.52
C GLU A 187 1.99 -4.31 -1.91
N ALA A 188 1.88 -4.61 -3.21
CA ALA A 188 1.35 -5.86 -3.71
C ALA A 188 2.25 -7.07 -3.37
N GLY A 189 1.68 -8.06 -2.69
CA GLY A 189 2.41 -9.23 -2.23
C GLY A 189 3.19 -9.03 -0.93
N MET A 190 3.20 -7.81 -0.38
CA MET A 190 3.84 -7.53 0.92
C MET A 190 2.99 -7.96 2.11
N GLY A 191 1.66 -8.04 1.93
CA GLY A 191 0.74 -8.40 2.99
C GLY A 191 0.29 -7.25 3.88
N SER A 192 0.56 -6.01 3.52
CA SER A 192 0.12 -4.81 4.25
C SER A 192 -1.28 -4.39 3.87
N ALA A 193 -1.54 -4.16 2.58
CA ALA A 193 -2.85 -3.79 2.05
C ALA A 193 -3.99 -4.74 2.48
N PRO A 194 -3.78 -6.06 2.61
CA PRO A 194 -4.77 -7.00 3.13
C PRO A 194 -5.33 -6.65 4.52
N ASN A 195 -4.56 -5.95 5.37
CA ASN A 195 -5.06 -5.51 6.69
C ASN A 195 -6.18 -4.48 6.55
N ALA A 196 -6.08 -3.56 5.58
CA ALA A 196 -7.16 -2.63 5.26
C ALA A 196 -8.27 -3.33 4.47
N ALA A 197 -7.93 -4.15 3.49
CA ALA A 197 -8.89 -4.89 2.69
C ALA A 197 -9.86 -5.71 3.55
N ALA A 198 -9.36 -6.33 4.63
CA ALA A 198 -10.17 -7.13 5.54
C ALA A 198 -11.24 -6.33 6.30
N THR A 199 -11.04 -5.03 6.49
CA THR A 199 -12.00 -4.18 7.23
C THR A 199 -13.24 -3.84 6.42
N ALA A 200 -13.20 -4.01 5.11
CA ALA A 200 -14.32 -3.69 4.25
C ALA A 200 -15.48 -4.65 4.46
N SER A 201 -16.70 -4.06 4.54
CA SER A 201 -17.94 -4.81 4.54
C SER A 201 -18.38 -5.03 3.10
N VAL A 202 -18.14 -6.23 2.58
CA VAL A 202 -18.48 -6.62 1.21
C VAL A 202 -19.28 -7.94 1.23
N SER A 203 -20.12 -8.15 0.23
CA SER A 203 -20.94 -9.37 0.11
C SER A 203 -20.11 -10.58 -0.36
N HIS A 204 -18.97 -10.35 -1.02
CA HIS A 204 -18.11 -11.42 -1.54
C HIS A 204 -16.63 -11.03 -1.42
N PRO A 205 -15.71 -11.89 -0.93
CA PRO A 205 -14.27 -11.60 -0.78
C PRO A 205 -13.60 -11.08 -2.05
N VAL A 206 -13.96 -11.64 -3.19
CA VAL A 206 -13.42 -11.27 -4.51
C VAL A 206 -13.67 -9.81 -4.87
N LYS A 207 -14.76 -9.20 -4.41
CA LYS A 207 -15.02 -7.77 -4.65
C LYS A 207 -13.86 -6.91 -4.12
N GLN A 208 -13.37 -7.23 -2.94
CA GLN A 208 -12.23 -6.50 -2.35
C GLN A 208 -10.90 -6.88 -3.01
N GLY A 209 -10.73 -8.14 -3.41
CA GLY A 209 -9.57 -8.56 -4.21
C GLY A 209 -9.44 -7.79 -5.51
N LEU A 210 -10.55 -7.62 -6.25
CA LEU A 210 -10.59 -6.84 -7.50
C LEU A 210 -10.30 -5.35 -7.27
N VAL A 211 -10.83 -4.76 -6.20
CA VAL A 211 -10.55 -3.36 -5.83
C VAL A 211 -9.07 -3.16 -5.55
N GLN A 212 -8.44 -4.07 -4.80
CA GLN A 212 -7.01 -3.97 -4.49
C GLN A 212 -6.14 -4.23 -5.73
N SER A 213 -6.52 -5.14 -6.61
CA SER A 213 -5.82 -5.33 -7.89
C SER A 213 -5.89 -4.06 -8.75
N LEU A 214 -7.05 -3.40 -8.82
CA LEU A 214 -7.21 -2.13 -9.54
C LEU A 214 -6.38 -1.01 -8.90
N SER A 215 -6.29 -0.96 -7.57
CA SER A 215 -5.52 0.07 -6.86
C SER A 215 -4.04 0.04 -7.22
N VAL A 216 -3.46 -1.14 -7.48
CA VAL A 216 -2.07 -1.30 -7.94
C VAL A 216 -1.84 -0.56 -9.27
N TYR A 217 -2.78 -0.68 -10.22
CA TYR A 217 -2.68 0.03 -11.50
C TYR A 217 -2.83 1.53 -11.32
N ILE A 218 -3.78 2.00 -10.50
CA ILE A 218 -3.97 3.43 -10.24
C ILE A 218 -2.73 4.02 -9.57
N ASP A 219 -2.19 3.36 -8.56
CA ASP A 219 -1.02 3.83 -7.85
C ASP A 219 0.22 3.84 -8.75
N THR A 220 0.60 2.69 -9.30
CA THR A 220 1.90 2.54 -9.93
C THR A 220 1.88 2.90 -11.42
N ILE A 221 0.89 2.43 -12.18
CA ILE A 221 0.84 2.73 -13.61
C ILE A 221 0.37 4.17 -13.88
N LEU A 222 -0.51 4.73 -13.04
CA LEU A 222 -0.97 6.09 -13.25
C LEU A 222 -0.14 7.10 -12.43
N ILE A 223 -0.19 7.06 -11.09
CA ILE A 223 0.38 8.12 -10.23
C ILE A 223 1.92 8.11 -10.26
N CYS A 224 2.55 6.94 -10.13
CA CYS A 224 4.01 6.87 -10.20
C CYS A 224 4.54 7.21 -11.59
N THR A 225 3.80 6.87 -12.66
CA THR A 225 4.17 7.29 -14.02
C THR A 225 4.10 8.80 -14.20
N CYS A 226 3.12 9.47 -13.60
CA CYS A 226 3.07 10.93 -13.56
C CYS A 226 4.37 11.53 -12.99
N SER A 227 4.80 11.01 -11.83
CA SER A 227 6.07 11.43 -11.20
C SER A 227 7.27 11.15 -12.10
N ALA A 228 7.32 9.93 -12.66
CA ALA A 228 8.42 9.48 -13.50
C ALA A 228 8.56 10.36 -14.76
N ILE A 229 7.46 10.64 -15.45
CA ILE A 229 7.47 11.45 -16.67
C ILE A 229 7.96 12.88 -16.37
N MET A 230 7.48 13.51 -15.31
CA MET A 230 7.95 14.84 -14.92
C MET A 230 9.45 14.87 -14.69
N VAL A 231 9.98 13.90 -13.95
CA VAL A 231 11.41 13.78 -13.64
C VAL A 231 12.23 13.43 -14.90
N LEU A 232 11.73 12.53 -15.75
CA LEU A 232 12.43 12.14 -16.99
C LEU A 232 12.51 13.27 -17.99
N ILE A 233 11.45 14.05 -18.18
CA ILE A 233 11.46 15.25 -19.01
C ILE A 233 12.52 16.23 -18.50
N PHE A 234 12.54 16.50 -17.19
CA PHE A 234 13.55 17.36 -16.57
C PHE A 234 14.97 16.82 -16.75
N TYR A 235 15.15 15.49 -16.54
CA TYR A 235 16.44 14.83 -16.72
C TYR A 235 17.00 15.00 -18.15
N VAL A 236 16.14 14.91 -19.18
CA VAL A 236 16.56 15.09 -20.57
C VAL A 236 16.85 16.56 -20.89
N GLN A 237 16.14 17.50 -20.27
CA GLN A 237 16.32 18.95 -20.48
C GLN A 237 17.58 19.50 -19.79
N ASP A 238 17.85 19.04 -18.57
CA ASP A 238 19.01 19.50 -17.77
C ASP A 238 19.63 18.31 -16.98
N PRO A 239 20.37 17.43 -17.67
CA PRO A 239 20.98 16.27 -17.05
C PRO A 239 21.96 16.60 -15.93
N ALA A 240 22.68 17.71 -16.03
CA ALA A 240 23.71 18.08 -15.05
C ALA A 240 23.10 18.43 -13.68
N VAL A 241 21.98 19.14 -13.68
CA VAL A 241 21.26 19.46 -12.44
C VAL A 241 20.51 18.25 -11.91
N ALA A 242 19.89 17.47 -12.79
CA ALA A 242 19.11 16.30 -12.40
C ALA A 242 19.95 15.22 -11.70
N VAL A 243 21.17 14.95 -12.15
CA VAL A 243 22.08 13.96 -11.54
C VAL A 243 22.54 14.37 -10.14
N GLY A 244 22.58 15.66 -9.84
CA GLY A 244 22.99 16.18 -8.52
C GLY A 244 21.88 16.13 -7.46
N LEU A 245 20.64 15.81 -7.84
CA LEU A 245 19.48 15.85 -6.96
C LEU A 245 18.90 14.45 -6.71
N ASN A 246 18.40 14.21 -5.49
CA ASN A 246 17.74 12.97 -5.12
C ASN A 246 16.42 13.24 -4.37
N GLY A 247 15.46 12.30 -4.49
CA GLY A 247 14.22 12.36 -3.73
C GLY A 247 13.34 13.59 -4.04
N MET A 248 12.82 14.24 -3.02
CA MET A 248 11.88 15.34 -3.16
C MET A 248 12.45 16.58 -3.85
N PRO A 249 13.68 17.04 -3.58
CA PRO A 249 14.30 18.14 -4.30
C PRO A 249 14.30 17.95 -5.84
N LEU A 250 14.52 16.72 -6.30
CA LEU A 250 14.47 16.41 -7.74
C LEU A 250 13.06 16.61 -8.33
N VAL A 251 12.02 16.16 -7.63
CA VAL A 251 10.62 16.33 -8.07
C VAL A 251 10.22 17.80 -8.05
N GLN A 252 10.62 18.54 -7.01
CA GLN A 252 10.38 19.98 -6.91
C GLN A 252 11.01 20.74 -8.08
N MET A 253 12.24 20.43 -8.43
CA MET A 253 12.93 21.07 -9.57
C MET A 253 12.32 20.67 -10.92
N ALA A 254 11.92 19.41 -11.09
CA ALA A 254 11.22 18.97 -12.29
C ALA A 254 9.91 19.73 -12.53
N VAL A 255 9.13 19.97 -11.47
CA VAL A 255 7.89 20.76 -11.57
C VAL A 255 8.18 22.24 -11.71
N ASN A 256 9.21 22.78 -11.05
CA ASN A 256 9.63 24.17 -11.19
C ASN A 256 9.92 24.53 -12.66
N ASN A 257 10.55 23.63 -13.39
CA ASN A 257 10.90 23.84 -14.79
C ASN A 257 9.66 24.04 -15.70
N SER A 258 8.50 23.54 -15.32
CA SER A 258 7.27 23.60 -16.13
C SER A 258 6.20 24.55 -15.57
N VAL A 259 6.12 24.69 -14.26
CA VAL A 259 5.05 25.44 -13.55
C VAL A 259 5.62 26.66 -12.82
N GLY A 260 6.94 26.70 -12.65
CA GLY A 260 7.62 27.75 -11.88
C GLY A 260 7.53 27.51 -10.37
N VAL A 261 7.89 28.53 -9.58
CA VAL A 261 7.99 28.46 -8.12
C VAL A 261 6.67 28.01 -7.45
N ALA A 262 5.51 28.35 -8.04
CA ALA A 262 4.22 27.88 -7.55
C ALA A 262 4.12 26.33 -7.54
N GLY A 263 4.76 25.68 -8.52
CA GLY A 263 4.85 24.21 -8.56
C GLY A 263 5.65 23.64 -7.40
N ILE A 264 6.74 24.28 -6.99
CA ILE A 264 7.52 23.84 -5.82
C ILE A 264 6.66 23.90 -4.54
N HIS A 265 5.97 25.01 -4.34
CA HIS A 265 5.08 25.15 -3.16
C HIS A 265 3.98 24.11 -3.15
N PHE A 266 3.40 23.82 -4.32
CA PHE A 266 2.41 22.75 -4.44
C PHE A 266 3.00 21.39 -4.10
N ILE A 267 4.17 21.01 -4.66
CA ILE A 267 4.82 19.72 -4.36
C ILE A 267 5.16 19.62 -2.90
N THR A 268 5.67 20.68 -2.26
CA THR A 268 5.95 20.69 -0.82
C THR A 268 4.69 20.41 0.01
N PHE A 269 3.59 21.06 -0.33
CA PHE A 269 2.31 20.80 0.34
C PHE A 269 1.78 19.39 0.06
N ALA A 270 1.86 18.95 -1.20
CA ALA A 270 1.39 17.64 -1.61
C ALA A 270 2.14 16.51 -0.89
N ILE A 271 3.48 16.55 -0.84
CA ILE A 271 4.25 15.51 -0.15
C ILE A 271 3.97 15.49 1.34
N PHE A 272 3.78 16.67 1.96
CA PHE A 272 3.42 16.73 3.36
C PHE A 272 2.05 16.07 3.62
N ALA A 273 1.05 16.33 2.77
CA ALA A 273 -0.27 15.72 2.88
C ALA A 273 -0.25 14.21 2.61
N PHE A 274 0.49 13.76 1.58
CA PHE A 274 0.65 12.33 1.27
C PHE A 274 1.42 11.60 2.37
N ALA A 275 2.55 12.15 2.83
CA ALA A 275 3.31 11.56 3.91
C ALA A 275 2.48 11.47 5.20
N TYR A 276 1.74 12.52 5.53
CA TYR A 276 0.85 12.51 6.69
C TYR A 276 -0.24 11.44 6.60
N SER A 277 -0.90 11.30 5.45
CA SER A 277 -1.88 10.23 5.25
C SER A 277 -1.27 8.84 5.35
N SER A 278 -0.04 8.67 4.83
CA SER A 278 0.71 7.41 4.92
C SER A 278 1.13 7.08 6.36
N LEU A 279 1.56 8.07 7.16
CA LEU A 279 1.85 7.87 8.58
C LEU A 279 0.65 7.29 9.34
N ILE A 280 -0.54 7.78 9.03
CA ILE A 280 -1.79 7.30 9.62
C ILE A 280 -2.12 5.88 9.16
N GLY A 281 -1.99 5.60 7.86
CA GLY A 281 -2.21 4.27 7.28
C GLY A 281 -1.23 3.23 7.81
N ASN A 282 0.06 3.57 7.87
CA ASN A 282 1.12 2.72 8.41
C ASN A 282 0.86 2.35 9.88
N TYR A 283 0.45 3.35 10.67
CA TYR A 283 0.05 3.12 12.05
C TYR A 283 -1.14 2.15 12.14
N PHE A 284 -2.15 2.30 11.27
CA PHE A 284 -3.31 1.41 11.25
C PHE A 284 -2.91 -0.05 10.98
N TYR A 285 -2.04 -0.32 10.01
CA TYR A 285 -1.53 -1.66 9.73
C TYR A 285 -0.77 -2.23 10.93
N ALA A 286 0.10 -1.43 11.51
CA ALA A 286 0.90 -1.82 12.66
C ALA A 286 0.03 -2.06 13.92
N GLU A 287 -0.99 -1.23 14.18
CA GLU A 287 -1.94 -1.44 15.27
C GLU A 287 -2.76 -2.72 15.08
N SER A 288 -3.21 -3.02 13.85
CA SER A 288 -3.96 -4.24 13.56
C SER A 288 -3.14 -5.49 13.93
N ASN A 289 -1.86 -5.50 13.58
CA ASN A 289 -0.95 -6.59 13.89
C ASN A 289 -0.51 -6.62 15.37
N PHE A 290 -0.36 -5.47 16.01
CA PHE A 290 -0.17 -5.41 17.46
C PHE A 290 -1.35 -6.06 18.21
N ARG A 291 -2.58 -5.76 17.80
CA ARG A 291 -3.80 -6.34 18.38
C ARG A 291 -3.97 -7.83 18.06
N PHE A 292 -3.42 -8.33 16.96
CA PHE A 292 -3.34 -9.76 16.70
C PHE A 292 -2.48 -10.49 17.73
N ILE A 293 -1.31 -9.91 18.09
CA ILE A 293 -0.40 -10.49 19.09
C ILE A 293 -0.95 -10.32 20.51
N PHE A 294 -1.45 -9.11 20.83
CA PHE A 294 -1.90 -8.70 22.17
C PHE A 294 -3.34 -8.14 22.16
N PRO A 295 -4.37 -8.98 21.99
CA PRO A 295 -5.74 -8.53 21.73
C PRO A 295 -6.36 -7.62 22.79
N GLU A 296 -5.95 -7.76 24.06
CA GLU A 296 -6.59 -7.09 25.22
C GLU A 296 -5.67 -6.08 25.94
N SER A 297 -4.44 -5.90 25.48
CA SER A 297 -3.44 -5.08 26.18
C SER A 297 -3.62 -3.58 25.95
N LYS A 298 -4.49 -2.93 26.72
CA LYS A 298 -4.68 -1.47 26.63
C LYS A 298 -3.40 -0.68 26.98
N ARG A 299 -2.63 -1.11 27.99
CA ARG A 299 -1.37 -0.47 28.39
C ARG A 299 -0.29 -0.69 27.33
N GLY A 300 -0.20 -1.91 26.79
CA GLY A 300 0.72 -2.21 25.70
C GLY A 300 0.42 -1.38 24.45
N LEU A 301 -0.86 -1.24 24.08
CA LEU A 301 -1.26 -0.40 22.96
C LEU A 301 -0.89 1.07 23.16
N PHE A 302 -1.04 1.60 24.38
CA PHE A 302 -0.63 2.97 24.68
C PHE A 302 0.89 3.15 24.51
N ALA A 303 1.68 2.23 25.07
CA ALA A 303 3.14 2.24 24.92
C ALA A 303 3.57 2.11 23.44
N PHE A 304 2.89 1.23 22.69
CA PHE A 304 3.10 1.07 21.25
C PHE A 304 2.82 2.36 20.46
N ARG A 305 1.74 3.08 20.78
CA ARG A 305 1.43 4.39 20.18
C ARG A 305 2.55 5.40 20.39
N ILE A 306 3.06 5.48 21.61
CA ILE A 306 4.20 6.36 21.91
C ILE A 306 5.45 5.94 21.12
N ALA A 307 5.74 4.64 21.03
CA ALA A 307 6.87 4.15 20.24
C ALA A 307 6.75 4.53 18.74
N CYS A 308 5.54 4.44 18.16
CA CYS A 308 5.30 4.89 16.78
C CYS A 308 5.57 6.40 16.61
N LEU A 309 5.12 7.23 17.56
CA LEU A 309 5.35 8.69 17.52
C LEU A 309 6.85 9.03 17.66
N VAL A 310 7.58 8.30 18.49
CA VAL A 310 9.05 8.45 18.61
C VAL A 310 9.73 8.04 17.29
N ALA A 311 9.27 6.98 16.63
CA ALA A 311 9.81 6.56 15.34
C ALA A 311 9.62 7.60 14.24
N ILE A 312 8.47 8.29 14.22
CA ILE A 312 8.19 9.40 13.31
C ILE A 312 9.19 10.55 13.55
N LEU A 313 9.36 10.95 14.82
CA LEU A 313 10.32 12.02 15.16
C LEU A 313 11.74 11.64 14.80
N TYR A 314 12.14 10.40 15.11
CA TYR A 314 13.46 9.87 14.78
C TYR A 314 13.70 9.90 13.26
N GLY A 315 12.70 9.46 12.45
CA GLY A 315 12.79 9.48 11.00
C GLY A 315 12.93 10.89 10.42
N ALA A 316 12.24 11.87 10.99
CA ALA A 316 12.27 13.26 10.53
C ALA A 316 13.66 13.90 10.58
N VAL A 317 14.51 13.47 11.51
CA VAL A 317 15.86 14.04 11.73
C VAL A 317 17.00 13.16 11.20
N ASN A 318 16.67 12.03 10.54
CA ASN A 318 17.67 11.10 10.02
C ASN A 318 18.13 11.41 8.59
N SER A 319 19.07 10.60 8.10
CA SER A 319 19.58 10.67 6.74
C SER A 319 18.72 9.86 5.77
N PHE A 320 18.79 10.24 4.48
CA PHE A 320 18.14 9.53 3.36
C PHE A 320 18.49 8.04 3.35
N ASP A 321 19.77 7.70 3.40
CA ASP A 321 20.23 6.31 3.28
C ASP A 321 19.72 5.43 4.43
N LEU A 322 19.75 5.93 5.66
CA LEU A 322 19.28 5.17 6.82
C LEU A 322 17.78 4.90 6.72
N ALA A 323 16.98 5.91 6.37
CA ALA A 323 15.53 5.78 6.26
C ALA A 323 15.14 4.75 5.18
N TRP A 324 15.75 4.83 4.00
CA TRP A 324 15.46 3.90 2.90
C TRP A 324 15.99 2.49 3.15
N ASN A 325 17.19 2.33 3.70
CA ASN A 325 17.77 1.00 3.95
C ASN A 325 16.98 0.22 5.00
N LEU A 326 16.57 0.87 6.08
CA LEU A 326 15.74 0.22 7.10
C LEU A 326 14.38 -0.21 6.54
N ALA A 327 13.74 0.68 5.76
CA ALA A 327 12.48 0.38 5.10
C ALA A 327 12.60 -0.82 4.15
N ASP A 328 13.62 -0.86 3.28
CA ASP A 328 13.85 -1.93 2.31
C ASP A 328 14.13 -3.28 2.99
N ILE A 329 14.90 -3.31 4.09
CA ILE A 329 15.22 -4.55 4.80
C ILE A 329 13.97 -5.16 5.42
N PHE A 330 13.20 -4.38 6.18
CA PHE A 330 11.99 -4.89 6.83
C PHE A 330 10.91 -5.27 5.82
N MET A 331 10.75 -4.49 4.75
CA MET A 331 9.87 -4.78 3.63
C MET A 331 10.22 -6.13 2.98
N GLY A 332 11.48 -6.37 2.72
CA GLY A 332 11.94 -7.62 2.07
C GLY A 332 11.62 -8.86 2.89
N PHE A 333 11.90 -8.85 4.19
CA PHE A 333 11.58 -9.99 5.07
C PHE A 333 10.07 -10.21 5.18
N MET A 334 9.28 -9.15 5.30
CA MET A 334 7.83 -9.24 5.38
C MET A 334 7.23 -9.81 4.08
N ALA A 335 7.68 -9.31 2.93
CA ALA A 335 7.23 -9.77 1.63
C ALA A 335 7.52 -11.26 1.40
N ILE A 336 8.70 -11.76 1.77
CA ILE A 336 9.06 -13.19 1.63
C ILE A 336 8.06 -14.07 2.39
N VAL A 337 7.77 -13.75 3.66
CA VAL A 337 6.83 -14.53 4.47
C VAL A 337 5.43 -14.52 3.84
N ASN A 338 4.95 -13.37 3.38
CA ASN A 338 3.64 -13.27 2.77
C ASN A 338 3.56 -13.96 1.39
N LEU A 339 4.57 -13.80 0.54
CA LEU A 339 4.61 -14.47 -0.77
C LEU A 339 4.55 -15.99 -0.65
N ILE A 340 5.26 -16.57 0.33
CA ILE A 340 5.15 -18.00 0.61
C ILE A 340 3.72 -18.36 1.04
N ALA A 341 3.12 -17.57 1.92
CA ALA A 341 1.77 -17.82 2.39
C ALA A 341 0.72 -17.76 1.27
N ILE A 342 0.80 -16.74 0.39
CA ILE A 342 -0.15 -16.63 -0.73
C ILE A 342 0.05 -17.68 -1.81
N LEU A 343 1.28 -18.17 -2.01
CA LEU A 343 1.53 -19.32 -2.90
C LEU A 343 0.88 -20.61 -2.37
N LEU A 344 0.93 -20.84 -1.06
CA LEU A 344 0.33 -22.01 -0.43
C LEU A 344 -1.20 -21.94 -0.38
N LEU A 345 -1.75 -20.74 -0.18
CA LEU A 345 -3.19 -20.50 0.05
C LEU A 345 -3.93 -20.01 -1.19
N GLY A 346 -3.24 -19.62 -2.26
CA GLY A 346 -3.80 -18.96 -3.45
C GLY A 346 -4.95 -19.74 -4.10
N LYS A 347 -4.93 -21.09 -3.99
CA LYS A 347 -6.03 -21.92 -4.47
C LYS A 347 -7.41 -21.51 -3.94
N TRP A 348 -7.48 -21.05 -2.68
CA TRP A 348 -8.75 -20.66 -2.07
C TRP A 348 -9.27 -19.34 -2.64
N ALA A 349 -8.38 -18.40 -2.97
CA ALA A 349 -8.74 -17.17 -3.64
C ALA A 349 -9.23 -17.44 -5.07
N LEU A 350 -8.62 -18.40 -5.77
CA LEU A 350 -9.05 -18.80 -7.12
C LEU A 350 -10.40 -19.51 -7.09
N LEU A 351 -10.63 -20.44 -6.16
CA LEU A 351 -11.94 -21.07 -5.98
C LEU A 351 -13.04 -20.05 -5.62
N ALA A 352 -12.71 -19.04 -4.80
CA ALA A 352 -13.64 -17.95 -4.56
C ALA A 352 -13.90 -17.09 -5.82
N LEU A 353 -12.91 -16.94 -6.70
CA LEU A 353 -13.08 -16.25 -7.98
C LEU A 353 -14.00 -17.04 -8.92
N ASP A 354 -13.88 -18.37 -8.94
CA ASP A 354 -14.77 -19.25 -9.72
C ASP A 354 -16.21 -19.12 -9.24
N ASP A 355 -16.46 -19.20 -7.92
CA ASP A 355 -17.77 -18.99 -7.31
C ASP A 355 -18.35 -17.61 -7.67
N TYR A 356 -17.55 -16.54 -7.52
CA TYR A 356 -17.92 -15.19 -7.91
C TYR A 356 -18.33 -15.08 -9.39
N SER A 357 -17.52 -15.68 -10.26
CA SER A 357 -17.70 -15.63 -11.71
C SER A 357 -18.94 -16.39 -12.15
N GLU A 358 -19.22 -17.53 -11.52
CA GLU A 358 -20.43 -18.32 -11.78
C GLU A 358 -21.68 -17.53 -11.40
N GLN A 359 -21.74 -16.94 -10.20
CA GLN A 359 -22.87 -16.11 -9.77
C GLN A 359 -23.05 -14.89 -10.70
N LYS A 360 -21.95 -14.25 -11.11
CA LYS A 360 -21.97 -13.10 -12.02
C LYS A 360 -22.48 -13.48 -13.42
N SER A 361 -22.12 -14.65 -13.93
CA SER A 361 -22.60 -15.16 -15.22
C SER A 361 -24.10 -15.41 -15.25
N LYS A 362 -24.71 -15.67 -14.08
CA LYS A 362 -26.17 -15.81 -13.89
C LYS A 362 -26.88 -14.46 -13.69
N GLY A 363 -26.15 -13.33 -13.77
CA GLY A 363 -26.72 -11.98 -13.59
C GLY A 363 -26.94 -11.59 -12.13
N LEU A 364 -26.42 -12.35 -11.17
CA LEU A 364 -26.56 -12.11 -9.73
C LEU A 364 -25.53 -11.10 -9.21
N ASP A 365 -25.83 -10.46 -8.08
CA ASP A 365 -24.81 -9.76 -7.29
C ASP A 365 -24.15 -10.75 -6.32
N PRO A 366 -22.89 -11.15 -6.56
CA PRO A 366 -22.29 -12.28 -5.86
C PRO A 366 -22.25 -12.12 -4.33
N VAL A 367 -22.64 -13.18 -3.64
CA VAL A 367 -22.59 -13.31 -2.19
C VAL A 367 -21.80 -14.58 -1.84
N PHE A 368 -20.92 -14.50 -0.87
CA PHE A 368 -20.04 -15.60 -0.49
C PHE A 368 -20.57 -16.34 0.73
N LEU A 369 -20.60 -17.66 0.62
CA LEU A 369 -20.78 -18.58 1.73
C LEU A 369 -19.56 -19.47 1.86
N ALA A 370 -19.07 -19.68 3.08
CA ALA A 370 -17.94 -20.59 3.31
C ALA A 370 -18.25 -22.03 2.88
N SER A 371 -19.52 -22.43 2.92
CA SER A 371 -20.00 -23.75 2.49
C SER A 371 -19.98 -23.95 0.96
N SER A 372 -19.96 -22.88 0.17
CA SER A 372 -19.89 -22.98 -1.30
C SER A 372 -18.56 -23.52 -1.80
N ILE A 373 -17.50 -23.48 -0.97
CA ILE A 373 -16.17 -23.97 -1.35
C ILE A 373 -15.85 -25.28 -0.57
N PRO A 374 -15.89 -26.43 -1.22
CA PRO A 374 -15.57 -27.71 -0.57
C PRO A 374 -14.17 -27.75 0.03
N GLY A 375 -14.07 -28.13 1.29
CA GLY A 375 -12.80 -28.26 2.00
C GLY A 375 -12.14 -26.94 2.42
N LEU A 376 -12.83 -25.80 2.32
CA LEU A 376 -12.33 -24.53 2.83
C LEU A 376 -12.10 -24.64 4.36
N PRO A 377 -10.88 -24.30 4.86
CA PRO A 377 -10.64 -24.24 6.29
C PRO A 377 -11.61 -23.28 7.00
N LYS A 378 -11.94 -23.59 8.26
CA LYS A 378 -12.91 -22.83 9.05
C LYS A 378 -12.69 -21.33 8.99
N THR A 379 -13.77 -20.60 8.73
CA THR A 379 -13.83 -19.14 8.73
C THR A 379 -14.66 -18.64 9.92
N ASP A 380 -14.46 -17.41 10.37
CA ASP A 380 -15.26 -16.82 11.47
C ASP A 380 -16.44 -15.98 10.94
N CYS A 381 -16.33 -15.50 9.72
CA CYS A 381 -17.39 -14.82 8.99
C CYS A 381 -17.86 -15.72 7.83
N TRP A 382 -18.89 -15.35 7.10
CA TRP A 382 -19.36 -16.05 5.90
C TRP A 382 -20.23 -17.29 6.18
N HIS A 383 -20.98 -17.25 7.28
CA HIS A 383 -22.02 -18.22 7.60
C HIS A 383 -23.40 -17.65 7.27
N GLU A 384 -24.40 -18.48 7.14
CA GLU A 384 -25.79 -18.10 6.78
C GLU A 384 -26.37 -16.97 7.65
N GLU A 385 -25.99 -16.90 8.91
CA GLU A 385 -26.41 -15.83 9.82
C GLU A 385 -25.96 -14.44 9.36
N HIS A 386 -24.84 -14.35 8.62
CA HIS A 386 -24.27 -13.11 8.11
C HIS A 386 -24.90 -12.64 6.79
N LEU A 387 -25.65 -13.53 6.11
CA LEU A 387 -26.37 -13.17 4.89
C LEU A 387 -27.48 -12.15 5.12
N LYS A 388 -28.00 -12.08 6.35
CA LYS A 388 -29.02 -11.09 6.75
C LYS A 388 -28.52 -9.65 6.59
N ASP A 389 -27.21 -9.46 6.67
CA ASP A 389 -26.58 -8.13 6.52
C ASP A 389 -26.47 -7.68 5.04
N PHE A 390 -26.57 -8.64 4.10
CA PHE A 390 -26.39 -8.39 2.65
C PHE A 390 -27.56 -8.81 1.77
N GLY A 391 -28.58 -9.46 2.33
CA GLY A 391 -29.66 -10.11 1.57
C GLY A 391 -30.93 -9.29 1.51
N SER A 392 -31.11 -8.49 0.46
CA SER A 392 -32.44 -8.05 -0.01
C SER A 392 -32.54 -8.27 -1.52
N GLY A 393 -33.59 -8.93 -1.99
CA GLY A 393 -33.86 -9.12 -3.40
C GLY A 393 -33.61 -10.54 -3.95
N PRO A 394 -33.39 -10.70 -5.28
CA PRO A 394 -33.27 -12.01 -5.96
C PRO A 394 -32.22 -12.96 -5.39
N MET A 395 -31.24 -12.43 -4.68
CA MET A 395 -30.19 -13.23 -4.03
C MET A 395 -30.72 -14.07 -2.86
N LYS A 396 -31.70 -13.56 -2.11
CA LYS A 396 -32.29 -14.32 -1.00
C LYS A 396 -32.99 -15.56 -1.54
N GLU A 397 -33.73 -15.41 -2.64
CA GLU A 397 -34.44 -16.49 -3.32
C GLU A 397 -33.47 -17.55 -3.88
N TYR A 398 -32.37 -17.11 -4.52
CA TYR A 398 -31.31 -17.98 -5.04
C TYR A 398 -30.61 -18.79 -3.93
N LEU A 399 -30.32 -18.18 -2.75
CA LEU A 399 -29.67 -18.85 -1.64
C LEU A 399 -30.64 -19.84 -0.96
N GLU A 400 -31.92 -19.49 -0.85
CA GLU A 400 -32.95 -20.41 -0.36
C GLU A 400 -33.10 -21.63 -1.29
N GLU A 401 -33.10 -21.42 -2.60
CA GLU A 401 -33.14 -22.50 -3.60
C GLU A 401 -31.87 -23.36 -3.62
N SER A 402 -30.68 -22.77 -3.44
CA SER A 402 -29.42 -23.52 -3.45
C SER A 402 -29.25 -24.38 -2.18
N VAL A 403 -29.74 -23.94 -1.04
CA VAL A 403 -29.78 -24.71 0.21
C VAL A 403 -30.76 -25.90 0.09
N ASP A 404 -31.91 -25.68 -0.54
CA ASP A 404 -32.90 -26.77 -0.74
C ASP A 404 -32.39 -27.83 -1.74
N MET A 405 -31.59 -27.47 -2.73
CA MET A 405 -30.99 -28.43 -3.67
C MET A 405 -29.95 -29.34 -3.04
N ASP A 406 -29.13 -28.84 -2.10
CA ASP A 406 -28.14 -29.65 -1.39
C ASP A 406 -28.78 -30.64 -0.41
N PHE A 407 -29.90 -30.29 0.19
CA PHE A 407 -30.67 -31.23 1.07
C PHE A 407 -31.48 -32.27 0.28
N ALA A 408 -31.84 -32.00 -0.97
CA ALA A 408 -32.55 -32.94 -1.84
C ALA A 408 -31.64 -34.05 -2.40
N GLY A 409 -30.32 -33.81 -2.50
CA GLY A 409 -29.32 -34.77 -2.96
C GLY A 409 -28.80 -35.73 -1.86
N LEU A 410 -29.20 -35.51 -0.60
CA LEU A 410 -28.78 -36.33 0.57
C LEU A 410 -29.91 -37.25 1.13
N LYS A 411 -31.02 -37.37 0.43
CA LYS A 411 -32.05 -38.39 0.63
C LYS A 411 -31.97 -39.41 -0.53
#